data_c51e761d3ae60f2927f365036c9195df
#
_entry.id   c51e761d3ae60f2927f365036c9195df
#
_cell.length_a   1.000
_cell.length_b   1.000
_cell.length_c   1.000
_cell.angle_alpha   90.00
_cell.angle_beta   90.00
_cell.angle_gamma   90.00
#
_symmetry.space_group_name_H-M   'P 1'
#
loop_
_entity.id
_entity.type
_entity.pdbx_description
1 polymer ?
#
loop_
_entity_poly.entity_id
_entity_poly.type
_entity_poly.pdbx_seq_one_letter_code
_entity_poly.pdbx_strand_id
1 'polypeptide(L)'
;MWRKSISDAATTDMRKQLNGLLDIIQYNFKLDPYSNSLFLFCGKRADRIKAVHYEGDGFCLLYKRYENGRLQWPRTGKEAKQISDQQLRWLLEGLNPEQPKAVQKWLPHKSENTENP
;
A
#
# COMPACT_ATOMS: atom_id res chain seq x y z
N MET A 1 6.82 14.52 -0.63
CA MET A 1 6.71 13.05 -0.62
C MET A 1 5.72 12.63 0.45
N TRP A 2 5.14 11.46 0.32
CA TRP A 2 4.16 10.99 1.27
C TRP A 2 4.81 10.50 2.55
N ARG A 3 4.02 10.51 3.63
CA ARG A 3 4.51 10.06 4.95
C ARG A 3 4.17 8.60 5.23
N LYS A 4 3.08 8.11 4.66
CA LYS A 4 2.64 6.74 4.88
C LYS A 4 2.26 6.11 3.57
N SER A 5 2.45 4.81 3.45
CA SER A 5 1.96 4.03 2.32
C SER A 5 0.89 3.08 2.84
N ILE A 6 -0.28 3.09 2.23
CA ILE A 6 -1.43 2.33 2.67
C ILE A 6 -1.93 1.49 1.49
N SER A 7 -1.98 0.19 1.66
CA SER A 7 -2.42 -0.70 0.60
C SER A 7 -3.80 -1.25 0.88
N ASP A 8 -4.61 -1.38 -0.18
CA ASP A 8 -5.89 -2.04 -0.11
C ASP A 8 -5.68 -3.52 0.20
N ALA A 9 -6.52 -4.09 1.03
CA ALA A 9 -6.46 -5.51 1.35
C ALA A 9 -7.24 -6.36 0.35
N ALA A 10 -7.96 -5.75 -0.56
CA ALA A 10 -8.77 -6.42 -1.55
C ALA A 10 -8.33 -5.99 -2.94
N THR A 11 -8.88 -6.64 -3.95
CA THR A 11 -8.61 -6.21 -5.31
C THR A 11 -9.57 -5.08 -5.68
N THR A 12 -9.11 -4.21 -6.56
CA THR A 12 -9.88 -3.07 -7.02
C THR A 12 -10.06 -3.19 -8.53
N ASP A 13 -11.21 -2.77 -9.02
CA ASP A 13 -11.46 -2.70 -10.45
C ASP A 13 -10.55 -1.60 -11.02
N MET A 14 -9.59 -2.00 -11.84
CA MET A 14 -8.60 -1.06 -12.38
C MET A 14 -9.16 -0.11 -13.42
N ARG A 15 -10.45 -0.23 -13.75
CA ARG A 15 -11.09 0.77 -14.59
C ARG A 15 -11.48 2.02 -13.80
N LYS A 16 -11.47 1.92 -12.48
CA LYS A 16 -11.81 3.08 -11.65
C LYS A 16 -10.77 4.18 -11.84
N GLN A 17 -11.27 5.39 -11.95
CA GLN A 17 -10.45 6.58 -12.05
C GLN A 17 -10.37 7.26 -10.69
N LEU A 18 -9.84 8.45 -10.66
CA LEU A 18 -9.57 9.16 -9.41
C LEU A 18 -10.77 9.20 -8.48
N ASN A 19 -11.92 9.63 -8.96
CA ASN A 19 -13.08 9.78 -8.06
C ASN A 19 -13.52 8.44 -7.46
N GLY A 20 -13.49 7.38 -8.23
CA GLY A 20 -13.83 6.06 -7.73
C GLY A 20 -12.85 5.58 -6.67
N LEU A 21 -11.57 5.88 -6.85
CA LEU A 21 -10.55 5.50 -5.87
C LEU A 21 -10.66 6.35 -4.60
N LEU A 22 -10.97 7.63 -4.75
CA LEU A 22 -11.19 8.50 -3.59
C LEU A 22 -12.37 8.01 -2.76
N ASP A 23 -13.41 7.50 -3.42
CA ASP A 23 -14.55 6.94 -2.70
C ASP A 23 -14.13 5.73 -1.87
N ILE A 24 -13.26 4.87 -2.40
CA ILE A 24 -12.78 3.73 -1.64
C ILE A 24 -12.00 4.20 -0.41
N ILE A 25 -11.14 5.18 -0.57
CA ILE A 25 -10.36 5.70 0.56
C ILE A 25 -11.29 6.26 1.63
N GLN A 26 -12.26 7.04 1.23
CA GLN A 26 -13.11 7.73 2.16
C GLN A 26 -14.15 6.80 2.80
N TYR A 27 -14.79 5.97 2.02
CA TYR A 27 -15.93 5.19 2.51
C TYR A 27 -15.58 3.77 2.91
N ASN A 28 -14.63 3.15 2.24
CA ASN A 28 -14.24 1.79 2.60
C ASN A 28 -13.09 1.76 3.60
N PHE A 29 -12.05 2.54 3.37
CA PHE A 29 -10.94 2.59 4.30
C PHE A 29 -11.24 3.48 5.50
N LYS A 30 -12.20 4.41 5.34
CA LYS A 30 -12.53 5.41 6.34
C LYS A 30 -11.32 6.25 6.72
N LEU A 31 -10.56 6.62 5.72
CA LEU A 31 -9.37 7.45 5.86
C LEU A 31 -9.57 8.76 5.11
N ASP A 32 -8.72 9.73 5.43
CA ASP A 32 -8.79 11.04 4.80
C ASP A 32 -7.97 11.02 3.51
N PRO A 33 -8.59 11.18 2.34
CA PRO A 33 -7.84 11.18 1.09
C PRO A 33 -6.91 12.38 0.94
N TYR A 34 -7.12 13.43 1.73
CA TYR A 34 -6.25 14.61 1.69
C TYR A 34 -5.06 14.48 2.63
N SER A 35 -4.92 13.36 3.32
CA SER A 35 -3.76 13.13 4.16
C SER A 35 -2.54 12.93 3.27
N ASN A 36 -1.35 13.14 3.83
CA ASN A 36 -0.12 12.96 3.07
C ASN A 36 0.26 11.48 3.06
N SER A 37 -0.56 10.71 2.36
CA SER A 37 -0.39 9.25 2.27
C SER A 37 -0.44 8.82 0.82
N LEU A 38 0.28 7.76 0.50
CA LEU A 38 0.19 7.11 -0.79
C LEU A 38 -0.78 5.94 -0.64
N PHE A 39 -1.89 5.98 -1.35
CA PHE A 39 -2.89 4.91 -1.30
C PHE A 39 -2.71 4.02 -2.52
N LEU A 40 -2.55 2.72 -2.29
CA LEU A 40 -2.19 1.76 -3.33
C LEU A 40 -3.32 0.79 -3.59
N PHE A 41 -3.59 0.54 -4.86
CA PHE A 41 -4.68 -0.33 -5.32
C PHE A 41 -4.14 -1.27 -6.38
N CYS A 42 -4.57 -2.52 -6.35
CA CYS A 42 -4.13 -3.52 -7.29
C CYS A 42 -5.32 -4.26 -7.87
N GLY A 43 -5.26 -4.59 -9.13
CA GLY A 43 -6.30 -5.32 -9.80
C GLY A 43 -6.24 -6.82 -9.52
N LYS A 44 -7.29 -7.52 -9.94
CA LYS A 44 -7.39 -8.96 -9.71
C LYS A 44 -6.26 -9.74 -10.39
N ARG A 45 -5.78 -9.26 -11.52
CA ARG A 45 -4.71 -9.94 -12.25
C ARG A 45 -3.33 -9.68 -11.65
N ALA A 46 -3.22 -8.73 -10.75
CA ALA A 46 -1.97 -8.38 -10.08
C ALA A 46 -0.85 -7.96 -11.03
N ASP A 47 -1.19 -7.48 -12.22
CA ASP A 47 -0.21 -6.95 -13.17
C ASP A 47 -0.30 -5.45 -13.30
N ARG A 48 -1.17 -4.79 -12.54
CA ARG A 48 -1.37 -3.35 -12.58
C ARG A 48 -1.55 -2.80 -11.20
N ILE A 49 -1.03 -1.60 -11.00
CA ILE A 49 -1.18 -0.91 -9.73
C ILE A 49 -1.57 0.51 -10.02
N LYS A 50 -2.46 1.05 -9.23
CA LYS A 50 -2.77 2.47 -9.22
C LYS A 50 -2.47 3.02 -7.84
N ALA A 51 -2.00 4.25 -7.80
CA ALA A 51 -1.68 4.91 -6.54
C ALA A 51 -2.19 6.33 -6.55
N VAL A 52 -2.73 6.76 -5.43
CA VAL A 52 -3.29 8.10 -5.29
C VAL A 52 -2.54 8.83 -4.19
N HIS A 53 -2.16 10.06 -4.47
CA HIS A 53 -1.46 10.91 -3.50
C HIS A 53 -1.94 12.35 -3.66
N TYR A 54 -2.35 12.97 -2.56
CA TYR A 54 -2.70 14.39 -2.56
C TYR A 54 -1.44 15.22 -2.35
N GLU A 55 -1.16 16.10 -3.31
CA GLU A 55 0.09 16.85 -3.31
C GLU A 55 -0.04 18.27 -2.77
N GLY A 56 -1.14 18.59 -2.14
CA GLY A 56 -1.34 19.92 -1.57
C GLY A 56 -2.13 20.84 -2.48
N ASP A 57 -1.95 20.69 -3.78
CA ASP A 57 -2.67 21.49 -4.75
C ASP A 57 -3.55 20.64 -5.66
N GLY A 58 -3.47 19.33 -5.54
CA GLY A 58 -4.27 18.43 -6.36
C GLY A 58 -3.88 16.99 -6.10
N PHE A 59 -4.67 16.09 -6.68
CA PHE A 59 -4.40 14.66 -6.56
C PHE A 59 -3.57 14.18 -7.72
N CYS A 60 -2.58 13.36 -7.43
CA CYS A 60 -1.81 12.64 -8.44
C CYS A 60 -2.30 11.21 -8.48
N LEU A 61 -2.64 10.72 -9.66
CA LEU A 61 -3.02 9.34 -9.87
C LEU A 61 -1.93 8.70 -10.71
N LEU A 62 -1.25 7.74 -10.12
CA LEU A 62 -0.19 7.01 -10.79
C LEU A 62 -0.73 5.66 -11.26
N TYR A 63 -0.30 5.21 -12.41
CA TYR A 63 -0.71 3.93 -12.97
C TYR A 63 0.50 3.24 -13.54
N LYS A 64 0.69 1.98 -13.17
CA LYS A 64 1.78 1.18 -13.72
C LYS A 64 1.26 -0.20 -14.09
N ARG A 65 1.58 -0.64 -15.30
CA ARG A 65 1.28 -1.97 -15.77
C ARG A 65 2.59 -2.71 -15.95
N TYR A 66 2.67 -3.90 -15.36
CA TYR A 66 3.87 -4.73 -15.48
C TYR A 66 3.76 -5.60 -16.71
N GLU A 67 4.77 -5.55 -17.57
CA GLU A 67 4.76 -6.32 -18.80
C GLU A 67 5.13 -7.78 -18.55
N ASN A 68 6.01 -8.01 -17.56
CA ASN A 68 6.42 -9.36 -17.20
C ASN A 68 6.24 -9.56 -15.71
N GLY A 69 5.69 -10.71 -15.34
CA GLY A 69 5.53 -11.03 -13.94
C GLY A 69 4.28 -10.40 -13.34
N ARG A 70 4.11 -10.62 -12.06
CA ARG A 70 2.96 -10.12 -11.33
C ARG A 70 3.37 -9.69 -9.95
N LEU A 71 2.57 -8.80 -9.38
CA LEU A 71 2.77 -8.37 -8.01
C LEU A 71 2.25 -9.45 -7.06
N GLN A 72 2.88 -9.56 -5.91
CA GLN A 72 2.37 -10.42 -4.85
C GLN A 72 1.57 -9.54 -3.90
N TRP A 73 0.30 -9.36 -4.22
CA TRP A 73 -0.55 -8.46 -3.47
C TRP A 73 -1.19 -9.19 -2.31
N PRO A 74 -0.97 -8.73 -1.08
CA PRO A 74 -1.58 -9.38 0.08
C PRO A 74 -3.09 -9.23 0.02
N ARG A 75 -3.80 -10.34 0.17
CA ARG A 75 -5.26 -10.33 0.14
C ARG A 75 -5.80 -10.88 1.44
N THR A 76 -5.14 -10.55 2.53
CA THR A 76 -5.57 -11.03 3.82
C THR A 76 -6.09 -9.84 4.60
N GLY A 77 -7.19 -10.01 5.25
CA GLY A 77 -7.78 -8.94 6.02
C GLY A 77 -8.84 -8.18 5.24
N LYS A 78 -9.56 -7.35 5.95
CA LYS A 78 -10.68 -6.62 5.38
C LYS A 78 -10.42 -5.14 5.31
N GLU A 79 -9.35 -4.67 5.89
CA GLU A 79 -9.08 -3.25 6.00
C GLU A 79 -7.79 -2.90 5.30
N ALA A 80 -7.69 -1.65 4.90
CA ALA A 80 -6.47 -1.14 4.33
C ALA A 80 -5.34 -1.26 5.34
N LYS A 81 -4.14 -1.52 4.87
CA LYS A 81 -3.01 -1.79 5.74
C LYS A 81 -1.89 -0.81 5.45
N GLN A 82 -1.36 -0.22 6.50
CA GLN A 82 -0.16 0.61 6.36
C GLN A 82 1.05 -0.30 6.18
N ILE A 83 1.87 0.02 5.19
CA ILE A 83 3.08 -0.74 4.91
C ILE A 83 4.28 0.18 5.03
N SER A 84 5.43 -0.41 5.35
CA SER A 84 6.67 0.35 5.48
C SER A 84 7.25 0.68 4.10
N ASP A 85 8.24 1.57 4.08
CA ASP A 85 8.92 1.89 2.83
C ASP A 85 9.61 0.65 2.25
N GLN A 86 10.13 -0.21 3.10
CA GLN A 86 10.76 -1.44 2.63
C GLN A 86 9.72 -2.39 2.04
N GLN A 87 8.57 -2.52 2.68
CA GLN A 87 7.49 -3.35 2.13
C GLN A 87 6.98 -2.79 0.82
N LEU A 88 6.91 -1.48 0.68
CA LEU A 88 6.52 -0.86 -0.57
C LEU A 88 7.52 -1.20 -1.67
N ARG A 89 8.82 -1.13 -1.38
CA ARG A 89 9.83 -1.48 -2.37
C ARG A 89 9.71 -2.95 -2.79
N TRP A 90 9.56 -3.85 -1.82
CA TRP A 90 9.38 -5.27 -2.15
C TRP A 90 8.15 -5.48 -3.02
N LEU A 91 7.03 -4.83 -2.64
CA LEU A 91 5.80 -4.97 -3.40
C LEU A 91 6.00 -4.52 -4.85
N LEU A 92 6.59 -3.36 -5.04
CA LEU A 92 6.78 -2.80 -6.38
C LEU A 92 7.77 -3.61 -7.23
N GLU A 93 8.62 -4.41 -6.59
CA GLU A 93 9.55 -5.29 -7.29
C GLU A 93 8.98 -6.67 -7.56
N GLY A 94 7.72 -6.89 -7.24
CA GLY A 94 7.08 -8.18 -7.44
C GLY A 94 7.39 -9.20 -6.37
N LEU A 95 7.93 -8.77 -5.23
CA LEU A 95 8.23 -9.65 -4.12
C LEU A 95 7.10 -9.60 -3.10
N ASN A 96 7.05 -10.62 -2.26
CA ASN A 96 6.07 -10.64 -1.20
C ASN A 96 6.46 -9.58 -0.16
N PRO A 97 5.57 -8.60 0.10
CA PRO A 97 5.88 -7.57 1.10
C PRO A 97 5.95 -8.13 2.52
N GLU A 98 5.41 -9.34 2.72
CA GLU A 98 5.53 -10.02 3.98
C GLU A 98 6.70 -10.97 3.85
N GLN A 99 7.86 -10.59 4.34
CA GLN A 99 9.08 -11.41 4.25
C GLN A 99 9.39 -11.99 5.63
N PRO A 100 8.82 -13.13 5.98
CA PRO A 100 8.97 -13.66 7.33
C PRO A 100 10.40 -14.02 7.69
N LYS A 101 11.23 -14.24 6.69
CA LYS A 101 12.64 -14.58 6.95
C LYS A 101 13.56 -13.36 6.94
N ALA A 102 13.01 -12.16 6.76
CA ALA A 102 13.83 -10.98 6.79
C ALA A 102 14.30 -10.71 8.22
N VAL A 103 15.49 -10.16 8.34
CA VAL A 103 16.02 -9.80 9.65
C VAL A 103 15.18 -8.66 10.21
N GLN A 104 14.72 -8.83 11.43
CA GLN A 104 13.89 -7.84 12.08
C GLN A 104 14.76 -6.84 12.81
N LYS A 105 14.42 -5.57 12.69
CA LYS A 105 15.15 -4.56 13.44
C LYS A 105 14.60 -4.51 14.86
N TRP A 106 15.51 -4.29 15.80
CA TRP A 106 15.11 -4.12 17.17
C TRP A 106 14.46 -2.74 17.32
N LEU A 107 13.32 -2.70 17.97
CA LEU A 107 12.59 -1.47 18.19
C LEU A 107 12.41 -1.27 19.68
N PRO A 108 12.99 -0.24 20.26
CA PRO A 108 12.98 -0.07 21.71
C PRO A 108 11.58 -0.08 22.31
N HIS A 109 10.62 0.51 21.64
CA HIS A 109 9.29 0.58 22.22
C HIS A 109 8.60 -0.77 22.22
N LYS A 110 9.13 -1.77 21.50
CA LYS A 110 8.57 -3.07 21.54
C LYS A 110 9.27 -3.96 22.51
N SER A 111 10.38 -3.52 23.03
CA SER A 111 11.14 -4.42 23.82
C SER A 111 11.13 -4.08 25.22
N GLU A 112 10.15 -3.45 25.69
CA GLU A 112 10.18 -3.18 27.06
C GLU A 112 10.35 -4.37 27.79
N ASN A 113 10.02 -5.45 27.25
CA ASN A 113 10.21 -6.60 28.00
C ASN A 113 11.27 -7.34 27.40
N THR A 114 12.01 -6.95 26.51
CA THR A 114 12.84 -7.82 26.03
C THR A 114 13.96 -7.33 25.99
N GLU A 115 14.54 -7.27 26.27
CA GLU A 115 15.66 -7.09 26.21
C GLU A 115 16.25 -7.36 25.26
N ASN A 116 16.63 -7.17 24.75
CA ASN A 116 17.20 -7.35 23.76
C ASN A 116 17.80 -8.29 23.61
N PRO A 117 17.90 -8.69 22.97
CA PRO A 117 18.62 -9.83 22.75
C PRO A 117 19.86 -9.70 22.68
#